data_1c735542c1c7b69cd00d4bf969a3d474
#
_entry.id   1c735542c1c7b69cd00d4bf969a3d474
#
_cell.length_a   1.000
_cell.length_b   1.000
_cell.length_c   1.000
_cell.angle_alpha   90.00
_cell.angle_beta   90.00
_cell.angle_gamma   90.00
#
_symmetry.space_group_name_H-M   'P 1'
#
loop_
_entity.id
_entity.type
_entity.pdbx_description
1 polymer ?
#
loop_
_entity_poly.entity_id
_entity_poly.type
_entity_poly.pdbx_seq_one_letter_code
_entity_poly.pdbx_strand_id
1 'polypeptide(L)'
;MTGATNKTNPGRFFEDYRLGEVIRHAVPRTVAEGERALYHALYPQRFALHSSDAFAMACGFDASPLDDLLVFHTVFGKTVPDISLNAVANLGYAEGRFLQPVQPGDTLRSESEVIGLKQNSNGRSGIVWVRTTGLDQMDEPVLRYIRWVMVRRRVEGDAPEARVPDLASHVPAADLVVPDGLTFDSYDFDLAGERHRATDYEIGEQIDHVDGVTIEEAEHMLATRLWQNTAKVHFDATHRADGKRLIYGGHVISLARALSFNGLANAQMIAAINAGAHANPCFAGDTVRAWSEVLDKAAVADGITALRLRLVATRGAAFALRGDDDKYLPDVLLDLDYWVLMPA
;
A
#
# COMPACT_ATOMS: atom_id res chain seq x y z
N MET A 1 -23.68 -24.74 28.97
CA MET A 1 -22.70 -24.09 28.02
C MET A 1 -23.14 -24.50 26.62
N THR A 2 -23.75 -23.63 25.89
CA THR A 2 -24.07 -23.84 24.46
C THR A 2 -22.77 -23.94 23.73
N GLY A 3 -22.45 -25.10 23.13
CA GLY A 3 -21.23 -25.33 22.39
C GLY A 3 -21.09 -24.29 21.28
N ALA A 4 -19.94 -23.63 21.19
CA ALA A 4 -19.61 -22.72 20.12
C ALA A 4 -19.76 -23.46 18.78
N THR A 5 -20.48 -22.88 17.83
CA THR A 5 -20.68 -23.47 16.52
C THR A 5 -19.40 -23.36 15.70
N ASN A 6 -18.95 -24.42 15.03
CA ASN A 6 -17.81 -24.44 14.10
C ASN A 6 -18.05 -23.67 12.78
N LYS A 7 -18.96 -22.70 12.77
CA LYS A 7 -19.35 -21.95 11.56
C LYS A 7 -18.61 -20.60 11.38
N THR A 8 -17.86 -20.18 12.40
CA THR A 8 -17.12 -18.93 12.36
C THR A 8 -15.68 -19.14 11.91
N ASN A 9 -15.14 -18.22 11.11
CA ASN A 9 -13.73 -18.24 10.74
C ASN A 9 -12.90 -17.48 11.81
N PRO A 10 -12.07 -18.18 12.62
CA PRO A 10 -11.24 -17.53 13.64
C PRO A 10 -9.98 -16.88 13.05
N GLY A 11 -9.76 -16.97 11.75
CA GLY A 11 -8.51 -16.65 11.09
C GLY A 11 -7.46 -17.76 11.26
N ARG A 12 -6.38 -17.68 10.47
CA ARG A 12 -5.27 -18.62 10.53
C ARG A 12 -4.27 -18.22 11.60
N PHE A 13 -3.64 -19.23 12.20
CA PHE A 13 -2.47 -19.11 13.06
C PHE A 13 -1.24 -19.63 12.31
N PHE A 14 -0.03 -19.40 12.82
CA PHE A 14 1.21 -19.74 12.12
C PHE A 14 1.28 -21.21 11.67
N GLU A 15 0.82 -22.14 12.50
CA GLU A 15 0.79 -23.58 12.21
C GLU A 15 -0.21 -24.00 11.14
N ASP A 16 -1.13 -23.11 10.74
CA ASP A 16 -2.15 -23.40 9.73
C ASP A 16 -1.66 -23.15 8.29
N TYR A 17 -0.47 -22.54 8.11
CA TYR A 17 0.10 -22.25 6.79
C TYR A 17 0.97 -23.40 6.28
N ARG A 18 0.97 -23.59 4.96
CA ARG A 18 1.81 -24.56 4.26
C ARG A 18 2.58 -23.87 3.14
N LEU A 19 3.86 -24.16 3.02
CA LEU A 19 4.69 -23.64 1.93
C LEU A 19 4.13 -24.11 0.58
N GLY A 20 4.02 -23.19 -0.38
CA GLY A 20 3.43 -23.43 -1.71
C GLY A 20 1.91 -23.48 -1.75
N GLU A 21 1.22 -23.32 -0.60
CA GLU A 21 -0.24 -23.24 -0.57
C GLU A 21 -0.72 -21.97 -1.28
N VAL A 22 -1.72 -22.10 -2.15
CA VAL A 22 -2.43 -20.96 -2.74
C VAL A 22 -3.76 -20.77 -2.03
N ILE A 23 -3.94 -19.61 -1.43
CA ILE A 23 -5.13 -19.22 -0.68
C ILE A 23 -5.94 -18.26 -1.56
N ARG A 24 -7.16 -18.66 -1.94
CA ARG A 24 -8.12 -17.78 -2.61
C ARG A 24 -8.95 -17.06 -1.58
N HIS A 25 -8.89 -15.72 -1.61
CA HIS A 25 -9.56 -14.91 -0.59
C HIS A 25 -11.01 -14.61 -1.00
N ALA A 26 -11.91 -14.81 -0.05
CA ALA A 26 -13.28 -14.32 -0.15
C ALA A 26 -13.32 -12.86 0.36
N VAL A 27 -14.09 -11.99 -0.17
CA VAL A 27 -15.16 -11.97 -1.14
C VAL A 27 -14.70 -11.11 -2.33
N PRO A 28 -15.05 -11.42 -3.60
CA PRO A 28 -14.79 -10.50 -4.70
C PRO A 28 -15.57 -9.20 -4.49
N ARG A 29 -15.05 -8.08 -5.03
CA ARG A 29 -15.70 -6.79 -4.90
C ARG A 29 -15.62 -5.98 -6.17
N THR A 30 -16.77 -5.53 -6.67
CA THR A 30 -16.84 -4.49 -7.68
C THR A 30 -16.49 -3.15 -7.04
N VAL A 31 -15.51 -2.45 -7.57
CA VAL A 31 -15.11 -1.11 -7.13
C VAL A 31 -15.78 -0.10 -8.06
N ALA A 32 -16.81 0.56 -7.55
CA ALA A 32 -17.64 1.48 -8.32
C ALA A 32 -17.23 2.94 -8.10
N GLU A 33 -17.89 3.86 -8.79
CA GLU A 33 -17.71 5.33 -8.63
C GLU A 33 -17.91 5.80 -7.18
N GLY A 34 -18.77 5.13 -6.42
CA GLY A 34 -18.98 5.45 -5.00
C GLY A 34 -17.75 5.25 -4.15
N GLU A 35 -17.01 4.15 -4.37
CA GLU A 35 -15.74 3.87 -3.69
C GLU A 35 -14.65 4.86 -4.12
N ARG A 36 -14.58 5.22 -5.41
CA ARG A 36 -13.66 6.25 -5.92
C ARG A 36 -13.93 7.59 -5.24
N ALA A 37 -15.19 8.05 -5.25
CA ALA A 37 -15.58 9.31 -4.62
C ALA A 37 -15.26 9.32 -3.12
N LEU A 38 -15.53 8.21 -2.42
CA LEU A 38 -15.22 8.08 -1.00
C LEU A 38 -13.70 8.10 -0.74
N TYR A 39 -12.90 7.43 -1.57
CA TYR A 39 -11.44 7.45 -1.46
C TYR A 39 -10.90 8.87 -1.66
N HIS A 40 -11.36 9.59 -2.68
CA HIS A 40 -10.95 10.98 -2.93
C HIS A 40 -11.35 11.94 -1.79
N ALA A 41 -12.46 11.67 -1.11
CA ALA A 41 -12.89 12.46 0.05
C ALA A 41 -12.09 12.16 1.31
N LEU A 42 -11.70 10.89 1.52
CA LEU A 42 -10.88 10.47 2.66
C LEU A 42 -9.43 10.93 2.54
N TYR A 43 -8.92 10.91 1.33
CA TYR A 43 -7.56 11.34 1.00
C TYR A 43 -7.69 12.45 -0.03
N PRO A 44 -7.40 13.72 0.27
CA PRO A 44 -7.63 14.83 -0.66
C PRO A 44 -6.82 14.63 -1.94
N GLN A 45 -7.26 13.63 -2.73
CA GLN A 45 -6.61 13.16 -3.95
C GLN A 45 -6.77 14.22 -5.03
N ARG A 46 -5.64 14.68 -5.54
CA ARG A 46 -5.55 15.75 -6.53
C ARG A 46 -4.76 15.37 -7.78
N PHE A 47 -4.19 14.16 -7.85
CA PHE A 47 -3.49 13.72 -9.05
C PHE A 47 -4.47 13.64 -10.22
N ALA A 48 -4.24 14.48 -11.23
CA ALA A 48 -5.24 14.82 -12.24
C ALA A 48 -5.69 13.61 -13.07
N LEU A 49 -4.78 12.67 -13.32
CA LEU A 49 -5.07 11.45 -14.08
C LEU A 49 -6.10 10.55 -13.40
N HIS A 50 -6.14 10.53 -12.06
CA HIS A 50 -7.11 9.74 -11.29
C HIS A 50 -8.37 10.50 -10.93
N SER A 51 -8.38 11.83 -11.08
CA SER A 51 -9.49 12.69 -10.63
C SER A 51 -10.29 13.36 -11.74
N SER A 52 -9.83 13.26 -12.99
CA SER A 52 -10.49 13.92 -14.14
C SER A 52 -10.49 13.04 -15.38
N ASP A 53 -11.67 12.65 -15.83
CA ASP A 53 -11.80 11.86 -17.07
C ASP A 53 -11.27 12.64 -18.29
N ALA A 54 -11.54 13.94 -18.37
CA ALA A 54 -11.03 14.77 -19.47
C ALA A 54 -9.48 14.82 -19.48
N PHE A 55 -8.86 14.87 -18.30
CA PHE A 55 -7.41 14.85 -18.19
C PHE A 55 -6.85 13.46 -18.54
N ALA A 56 -7.45 12.40 -18.05
CA ALA A 56 -7.07 11.02 -18.37
C ALA A 56 -7.20 10.74 -19.87
N MET A 57 -8.25 11.24 -20.52
CA MET A 57 -8.44 11.13 -21.98
C MET A 57 -7.32 11.86 -22.75
N ALA A 58 -6.86 13.01 -22.29
CA ALA A 58 -5.72 13.72 -22.88
C ALA A 58 -4.39 12.95 -22.67
N CYS A 59 -4.34 12.05 -21.68
CA CYS A 59 -3.22 11.16 -21.41
C CYS A 59 -3.38 9.76 -22.02
N GLY A 60 -4.38 9.55 -22.90
CA GLY A 60 -4.53 8.32 -23.70
C GLY A 60 -5.42 7.24 -23.08
N PHE A 61 -6.13 7.51 -21.98
CA PHE A 61 -7.13 6.60 -21.40
C PHE A 61 -8.54 6.96 -21.87
N ASP A 62 -9.47 6.01 -21.83
CA ASP A 62 -10.88 6.28 -22.13
C ASP A 62 -11.58 7.05 -21.01
N ALA A 63 -11.15 6.87 -19.77
CA ALA A 63 -11.61 7.57 -18.58
C ALA A 63 -10.53 7.48 -17.48
N SER A 64 -10.69 8.25 -16.40
CA SER A 64 -9.75 8.20 -15.27
C SER A 64 -9.78 6.83 -14.58
N PRO A 65 -8.64 6.13 -14.47
CA PRO A 65 -8.56 4.89 -13.72
C PRO A 65 -8.73 5.14 -12.21
N LEU A 66 -9.08 4.08 -11.47
CA LEU A 66 -9.04 4.11 -10.01
C LEU A 66 -7.63 4.43 -9.52
N ASP A 67 -7.54 5.14 -8.40
CA ASP A 67 -6.26 5.41 -7.75
C ASP A 67 -5.53 4.09 -7.41
N ASP A 68 -4.24 4.04 -7.69
CA ASP A 68 -3.41 2.83 -7.51
C ASP A 68 -3.46 2.32 -6.07
N LEU A 69 -3.49 3.22 -5.07
CA LEU A 69 -3.59 2.82 -3.67
C LEU A 69 -5.01 2.36 -3.28
N LEU A 70 -6.07 2.86 -3.92
CA LEU A 70 -7.41 2.29 -3.74
C LEU A 70 -7.44 0.84 -4.23
N VAL A 71 -6.82 0.55 -5.38
CA VAL A 71 -6.66 -0.81 -5.91
C VAL A 71 -5.83 -1.66 -4.95
N PHE A 72 -4.66 -1.17 -4.53
CA PHE A 72 -3.76 -1.88 -3.60
C PHE A 72 -4.48 -2.26 -2.30
N HIS A 73 -5.14 -1.30 -1.65
CA HIS A 73 -5.82 -1.55 -0.38
C HIS A 73 -7.05 -2.45 -0.52
N THR A 74 -7.75 -2.39 -1.67
CA THR A 74 -8.88 -3.29 -1.96
C THR A 74 -8.38 -4.73 -2.09
N VAL A 75 -7.31 -4.97 -2.84
CA VAL A 75 -6.66 -6.29 -2.97
C VAL A 75 -6.12 -6.77 -1.62
N PHE A 76 -5.45 -5.87 -0.88
CA PHE A 76 -4.88 -6.19 0.43
C PHE A 76 -5.97 -6.54 1.47
N GLY A 77 -7.04 -5.75 1.56
CA GLY A 77 -8.10 -5.93 2.55
C GLY A 77 -8.74 -7.31 2.50
N LYS A 78 -8.91 -7.87 1.30
CA LYS A 78 -9.43 -9.23 1.09
C LYS A 78 -8.57 -10.32 1.73
N THR A 79 -7.27 -10.09 1.84
CA THR A 79 -6.33 -11.07 2.41
C THR A 79 -6.34 -11.11 3.93
N VAL A 80 -6.91 -10.08 4.58
CA VAL A 80 -6.83 -9.92 6.05
C VAL A 80 -7.46 -11.08 6.82
N PRO A 81 -8.66 -11.59 6.47
CA PRO A 81 -9.26 -12.71 7.21
C PRO A 81 -8.40 -13.97 7.22
N ASP A 82 -7.65 -14.21 6.13
CA ASP A 82 -6.87 -15.45 5.97
C ASP A 82 -5.39 -15.28 6.31
N ILE A 83 -4.82 -14.07 6.15
CA ILE A 83 -3.38 -13.86 6.32
C ILE A 83 -3.06 -13.13 7.63
N SER A 84 -3.82 -12.12 8.02
CA SER A 84 -3.41 -11.21 9.09
C SER A 84 -4.42 -10.98 10.19
N LEU A 85 -5.52 -11.74 10.25
CA LEU A 85 -6.50 -11.58 11.34
C LEU A 85 -5.89 -11.84 12.72
N ASN A 86 -4.95 -12.80 12.81
CA ASN A 86 -4.19 -13.13 14.02
C ASN A 86 -2.74 -12.65 13.96
N ALA A 87 -2.43 -11.68 13.06
CA ALA A 87 -1.10 -11.11 12.98
C ALA A 87 -0.80 -10.24 14.21
N VAL A 88 0.46 -10.24 14.59
CA VAL A 88 1.05 -9.31 15.56
C VAL A 88 1.41 -8.00 14.86
N ALA A 89 2.00 -8.10 13.66
CA ALA A 89 2.43 -6.97 12.85
C ALA A 89 2.57 -7.36 11.37
N ASN A 90 2.31 -6.41 10.47
CA ASN A 90 2.79 -6.44 9.10
C ASN A 90 4.22 -5.90 9.11
N LEU A 91 5.19 -6.67 8.61
CA LEU A 91 6.60 -6.37 8.76
C LEU A 91 7.21 -5.69 7.54
N GLY A 92 6.56 -5.79 6.37
CA GLY A 92 7.04 -5.14 5.17
C GLY A 92 6.37 -5.60 3.89
N TYR A 93 6.79 -4.94 2.81
CA TYR A 93 6.38 -5.16 1.43
C TYR A 93 7.62 -5.27 0.54
N ALA A 94 7.50 -6.02 -0.55
CA ALA A 94 8.52 -6.10 -1.60
C ALA A 94 7.88 -6.43 -2.95
N GLU A 95 8.61 -6.11 -4.02
CA GLU A 95 8.31 -6.51 -5.40
C GLU A 95 6.87 -6.19 -5.85
N GLY A 96 6.27 -5.12 -5.28
CA GLY A 96 4.95 -4.67 -5.68
C GLY A 96 4.98 -4.10 -7.10
N ARG A 97 4.09 -4.59 -7.98
CA ARG A 97 3.97 -4.13 -9.37
C ARG A 97 2.52 -3.92 -9.71
N PHE A 98 2.19 -2.74 -10.21
CA PHE A 98 0.93 -2.45 -10.85
C PHE A 98 1.04 -2.90 -12.30
N LEU A 99 0.14 -3.77 -12.74
CA LEU A 99 0.27 -4.49 -14.02
C LEU A 99 -0.67 -3.94 -15.09
N GLN A 100 -1.81 -3.41 -14.68
CA GLN A 100 -2.75 -2.72 -15.55
C GLN A 100 -3.64 -1.77 -14.74
N PRO A 101 -4.13 -0.68 -15.34
CA PRO A 101 -5.10 0.21 -14.70
C PRO A 101 -6.42 -0.51 -14.43
N VAL A 102 -7.07 -0.18 -13.32
CA VAL A 102 -8.39 -0.68 -12.95
C VAL A 102 -9.40 0.43 -13.13
N GLN A 103 -10.53 0.13 -13.77
CA GLN A 103 -11.59 1.10 -14.03
C GLN A 103 -12.71 0.99 -12.99
N PRO A 104 -13.44 2.08 -12.71
CA PRO A 104 -14.69 1.97 -11.98
C PRO A 104 -15.65 0.99 -12.65
N GLY A 105 -16.19 0.04 -11.87
CA GLY A 105 -17.01 -1.06 -12.38
C GLY A 105 -16.29 -2.41 -12.45
N ASP A 106 -14.97 -2.43 -12.38
CA ASP A 106 -14.21 -3.67 -12.32
C ASP A 106 -14.41 -4.40 -10.99
N THR A 107 -14.40 -5.73 -11.07
CA THR A 107 -14.54 -6.59 -9.91
C THR A 107 -13.18 -7.21 -9.55
N LEU A 108 -12.67 -6.86 -8.39
CA LEU A 108 -11.39 -7.35 -7.89
C LEU A 108 -11.56 -8.57 -6.99
N ARG A 109 -10.69 -9.55 -7.16
CA ARG A 109 -10.45 -10.68 -6.27
C ARG A 109 -8.97 -10.83 -5.95
N SER A 110 -8.64 -11.60 -4.95
CA SER A 110 -7.25 -11.77 -4.52
C SER A 110 -6.94 -13.23 -4.23
N GLU A 111 -5.71 -13.64 -4.55
CA GLU A 111 -5.15 -14.91 -4.11
C GLU A 111 -3.73 -14.70 -3.60
N SER A 112 -3.30 -15.54 -2.66
CA SER A 112 -1.96 -15.47 -2.08
C SER A 112 -1.29 -16.83 -2.06
N GLU A 113 -0.08 -16.90 -2.57
CA GLU A 113 0.81 -18.06 -2.43
C GLU A 113 1.71 -17.89 -1.20
N VAL A 114 1.80 -18.89 -0.35
CA VAL A 114 2.73 -18.92 0.77
C VAL A 114 4.13 -19.28 0.26
N ILE A 115 5.02 -18.28 0.19
CA ILE A 115 6.37 -18.43 -0.38
C ILE A 115 7.47 -18.59 0.68
N GLY A 116 7.14 -18.39 1.95
CA GLY A 116 8.10 -18.54 3.05
C GLY A 116 7.44 -18.67 4.40
N LEU A 117 8.13 -19.42 5.30
CA LEU A 117 7.72 -19.65 6.67
C LEU A 117 8.98 -19.68 7.56
N LYS A 118 8.92 -18.99 8.72
CA LYS A 118 9.99 -19.06 9.72
C LYS A 118 9.41 -18.88 11.11
N GLN A 119 9.54 -19.88 11.97
CA GLN A 119 9.18 -19.75 13.38
C GLN A 119 10.16 -18.82 14.11
N ASN A 120 9.62 -17.93 14.95
CA ASN A 120 10.45 -17.09 15.82
C ASN A 120 11.03 -17.92 16.97
N SER A 121 12.19 -17.51 17.50
CA SER A 121 12.92 -18.20 18.56
C SER A 121 12.12 -18.39 19.86
N ASN A 122 11.13 -17.51 20.11
CA ASN A 122 10.26 -17.62 21.29
C ASN A 122 9.19 -18.71 21.18
N GLY A 123 9.04 -19.38 20.03
CA GLY A 123 8.05 -20.42 19.77
C GLY A 123 6.59 -19.98 19.74
N ARG A 124 6.28 -18.70 20.02
CA ARG A 124 4.90 -18.16 20.16
C ARG A 124 4.34 -17.49 18.92
N SER A 125 5.18 -17.32 17.91
CA SER A 125 4.83 -16.69 16.63
C SER A 125 5.77 -17.18 15.53
N GLY A 126 5.43 -16.86 14.29
CA GLY A 126 6.30 -17.05 13.14
C GLY A 126 6.04 -16.01 12.09
N ILE A 127 6.92 -15.92 11.12
CA ILE A 127 6.82 -15.02 9.98
C ILE A 127 6.33 -15.84 8.79
N VAL A 128 5.32 -15.31 8.12
CA VAL A 128 4.74 -15.87 6.89
C VAL A 128 4.95 -14.85 5.78
N TRP A 129 5.61 -15.28 4.70
CA TRP A 129 5.75 -14.50 3.46
C TRP A 129 4.72 -14.99 2.46
N VAL A 130 3.97 -14.06 1.91
CA VAL A 130 2.98 -14.36 0.88
C VAL A 130 3.19 -13.48 -0.34
N ARG A 131 3.07 -14.08 -1.53
CA ARG A 131 2.94 -13.38 -2.80
C ARG A 131 1.46 -13.26 -3.11
N THR A 132 0.93 -12.04 -3.09
CA THR A 132 -0.47 -11.77 -3.38
C THR A 132 -0.62 -11.25 -4.80
N THR A 133 -1.60 -11.79 -5.53
CA THR A 133 -2.03 -11.32 -6.84
C THR A 133 -3.46 -10.82 -6.74
N GLY A 134 -3.68 -9.56 -7.11
CA GLY A 134 -4.99 -9.00 -7.38
C GLY A 134 -5.38 -9.31 -8.82
N LEU A 135 -6.59 -9.78 -9.03
CA LEU A 135 -7.13 -10.20 -10.32
C LEU A 135 -8.44 -9.47 -10.57
N ASP A 136 -8.70 -9.13 -11.81
CA ASP A 136 -9.98 -8.59 -12.25
C ASP A 136 -11.03 -9.68 -12.52
N GLN A 137 -12.17 -9.32 -13.10
CA GLN A 137 -13.27 -10.22 -13.46
C GLN A 137 -12.94 -11.17 -14.63
N MET A 138 -11.90 -10.87 -15.40
CA MET A 138 -11.41 -11.69 -16.51
C MET A 138 -10.29 -12.64 -16.11
N ASP A 139 -9.95 -12.65 -14.81
CA ASP A 139 -8.81 -13.35 -14.23
C ASP A 139 -7.43 -12.78 -14.64
N GLU A 140 -7.42 -11.55 -15.16
CA GLU A 140 -6.18 -10.88 -15.51
C GLU A 140 -5.54 -10.22 -14.27
N PRO A 141 -4.22 -10.31 -14.11
CA PRO A 141 -3.55 -9.72 -12.96
C PRO A 141 -3.45 -8.20 -13.08
N VAL A 142 -4.00 -7.49 -12.09
CA VAL A 142 -3.93 -6.01 -11.99
C VAL A 142 -2.81 -5.54 -11.08
N LEU A 143 -2.47 -6.36 -10.08
CA LEU A 143 -1.47 -6.04 -9.06
C LEU A 143 -0.82 -7.31 -8.54
N ARG A 144 0.49 -7.29 -8.31
CA ARG A 144 1.21 -8.36 -7.59
C ARG A 144 2.16 -7.74 -6.59
N TYR A 145 2.23 -8.29 -5.37
CA TYR A 145 3.20 -7.85 -4.35
C TYR A 145 3.53 -8.98 -3.39
N ILE A 146 4.65 -8.86 -2.71
CA ILE A 146 5.03 -9.71 -1.60
C ILE A 146 4.87 -8.91 -0.31
N ARG A 147 4.33 -9.55 0.73
CA ARG A 147 4.38 -9.04 2.09
C ARG A 147 4.73 -10.14 3.07
N TRP A 148 5.20 -9.75 4.24
CA TRP A 148 5.42 -10.69 5.32
C TRP A 148 4.83 -10.18 6.62
N VAL A 149 4.26 -11.11 7.35
CA VAL A 149 3.51 -10.83 8.57
C VAL A 149 4.01 -11.71 9.70
N MET A 150 4.08 -11.16 10.90
CA MET A 150 4.28 -11.93 12.10
C MET A 150 2.93 -12.44 12.59
N VAL A 151 2.72 -13.75 12.56
CA VAL A 151 1.46 -14.39 12.95
C VAL A 151 1.64 -15.13 14.27
N ARG A 152 0.66 -15.01 15.15
CA ARG A 152 0.63 -15.74 16.43
C ARG A 152 0.54 -17.22 16.18
N ARG A 153 1.08 -18.00 17.10
CA ARG A 153 0.91 -19.44 17.19
C ARG A 153 -0.10 -19.77 18.29
N ARG A 154 -1.03 -20.70 18.02
CA ARG A 154 -2.08 -21.13 18.94
C ARG A 154 -1.62 -22.29 19.82
N VAL A 155 -0.91 -23.24 19.23
CA VAL A 155 -0.46 -24.48 19.87
C VAL A 155 1.04 -24.62 19.70
N GLU A 156 1.76 -24.93 20.77
CA GLU A 156 3.18 -25.30 20.70
C GLU A 156 3.34 -26.64 19.96
N GLY A 157 4.37 -26.77 19.18
CA GLY A 157 4.66 -27.96 18.37
C GLY A 157 5.93 -27.75 17.55
N ASP A 158 6.25 -28.73 16.72
CA ASP A 158 7.43 -28.68 15.87
C ASP A 158 7.40 -27.47 14.93
N ALA A 159 8.55 -26.85 14.75
CA ALA A 159 8.72 -25.79 13.78
C ALA A 159 8.68 -26.38 12.36
N PRO A 160 7.96 -25.76 11.41
CA PRO A 160 8.15 -26.11 10.01
C PRO A 160 9.59 -25.83 9.60
N GLU A 161 10.06 -26.50 8.55
CA GLU A 161 11.35 -26.16 7.93
C GLU A 161 11.34 -24.68 7.55
N ALA A 162 12.37 -23.95 8.00
CA ALA A 162 12.46 -22.53 7.76
C ALA A 162 12.79 -22.26 6.28
N ARG A 163 11.92 -21.52 5.61
CA ARG A 163 12.11 -20.99 4.26
C ARG A 163 11.95 -19.48 4.27
N VAL A 164 13.03 -18.75 4.07
CA VAL A 164 13.02 -17.29 3.90
C VAL A 164 13.26 -17.03 2.43
N PRO A 165 12.33 -16.34 1.73
CA PRO A 165 12.53 -16.02 0.32
C PRO A 165 13.65 -14.98 0.17
N ASP A 166 14.42 -15.10 -0.92
CA ASP A 166 15.32 -14.05 -1.36
C ASP A 166 14.49 -13.01 -2.12
N LEU A 167 14.49 -11.77 -1.63
CA LEU A 167 13.65 -10.68 -2.17
C LEU A 167 14.55 -9.61 -2.77
N ALA A 168 14.16 -9.13 -3.94
CA ALA A 168 14.83 -8.00 -4.57
C ALA A 168 14.69 -6.73 -3.69
N SER A 169 15.75 -5.95 -3.60
CA SER A 169 15.73 -4.68 -2.85
C SER A 169 14.80 -3.64 -3.47
N HIS A 170 14.57 -3.73 -4.79
CA HIS A 170 13.63 -2.90 -5.54
C HIS A 170 13.28 -3.56 -6.87
N VAL A 171 12.20 -3.12 -7.48
CA VAL A 171 11.81 -3.50 -8.85
C VAL A 171 12.74 -2.74 -9.81
N PRO A 172 13.48 -3.43 -10.69
CA PRO A 172 14.29 -2.77 -11.72
C PRO A 172 13.42 -1.91 -12.62
N ALA A 173 13.92 -0.76 -13.06
CA ALA A 173 13.18 0.14 -13.95
C ALA A 173 12.75 -0.55 -15.26
N ALA A 174 13.55 -1.48 -15.78
CA ALA A 174 13.23 -2.26 -16.97
C ALA A 174 12.05 -3.24 -16.80
N ASP A 175 11.67 -3.54 -15.56
CA ASP A 175 10.56 -4.43 -15.21
C ASP A 175 9.28 -3.67 -14.85
N LEU A 176 9.29 -2.33 -14.91
CA LEU A 176 8.11 -1.51 -14.69
C LEU A 176 7.15 -1.63 -15.87
N VAL A 177 5.88 -1.68 -15.56
CA VAL A 177 4.82 -1.70 -16.57
C VAL A 177 4.35 -0.26 -16.79
N VAL A 178 4.46 0.21 -18.02
CA VAL A 178 3.80 1.43 -18.47
C VAL A 178 2.45 0.99 -19.04
N PRO A 179 1.31 1.53 -18.53
CA PRO A 179 0.00 1.16 -19.03
C PRO A 179 -0.14 1.39 -20.54
N ASP A 180 -0.81 0.46 -21.23
CA ASP A 180 -1.10 0.59 -22.64
C ASP A 180 -1.87 1.88 -22.92
N GLY A 181 -1.43 2.63 -23.93
CA GLY A 181 -2.04 3.89 -24.34
C GLY A 181 -1.61 5.11 -23.51
N LEU A 182 -0.96 4.96 -22.36
CA LEU A 182 -0.48 6.10 -21.59
C LEU A 182 0.50 6.94 -22.42
N THR A 183 0.19 8.23 -22.56
CA THR A 183 1.06 9.25 -23.17
C THR A 183 0.96 10.56 -22.41
N PHE A 184 2.02 11.36 -22.46
CA PHE A 184 2.02 12.71 -21.93
C PHE A 184 2.20 13.78 -23.01
N ASP A 185 1.93 13.44 -24.29
CA ASP A 185 2.05 14.37 -25.43
C ASP A 185 1.14 15.58 -25.31
N SER A 186 -0.07 15.38 -24.76
CA SER A 186 -1.07 16.43 -24.53
C SER A 186 -1.22 16.80 -23.06
N TYR A 187 -0.18 16.55 -22.25
CA TYR A 187 -0.22 16.78 -20.80
C TYR A 187 -0.30 18.27 -20.48
N ASP A 188 -1.32 18.67 -19.72
CA ASP A 188 -1.52 20.04 -19.27
C ASP A 188 -0.94 20.25 -17.86
N PHE A 189 0.24 20.83 -17.79
CA PHE A 189 0.93 21.12 -16.54
C PHE A 189 0.22 22.14 -15.64
N ASP A 190 -0.52 23.09 -16.24
CA ASP A 190 -1.26 24.07 -15.45
C ASP A 190 -2.48 23.42 -14.78
N LEU A 191 -3.19 22.53 -15.49
CA LEU A 191 -4.29 21.74 -14.90
C LEU A 191 -3.79 20.66 -13.92
N ALA A 192 -2.60 20.11 -14.14
CA ALA A 192 -1.99 19.14 -13.23
C ALA A 192 -1.55 19.77 -11.90
N GLY A 193 -1.31 21.09 -11.87
CA GLY A 193 -1.05 21.84 -10.64
C GLY A 193 0.41 22.23 -10.41
N GLU A 194 1.35 21.77 -11.25
CA GLU A 194 2.75 22.20 -11.21
C GLU A 194 3.43 22.02 -12.57
N ARG A 195 4.61 22.66 -12.77
CA ARG A 195 5.33 22.64 -14.04
C ARG A 195 6.58 21.78 -14.03
N HIS A 196 6.93 21.16 -12.90
CA HIS A 196 8.13 20.34 -12.80
C HIS A 196 7.99 19.03 -13.58
N ARG A 197 9.01 18.73 -14.39
CA ARG A 197 9.16 17.48 -15.13
C ARG A 197 10.10 16.54 -14.38
N ALA A 198 10.18 15.28 -14.79
CA ALA A 198 11.13 14.35 -14.20
C ALA A 198 12.59 14.83 -14.27
N THR A 199 12.93 15.61 -15.31
CA THR A 199 14.25 16.21 -15.48
C THR A 199 14.60 17.28 -14.46
N ASP A 200 13.61 17.90 -13.82
CA ASP A 200 13.80 18.97 -12.84
C ASP A 200 14.17 18.45 -11.44
N TYR A 201 14.03 17.15 -11.20
CA TYR A 201 14.36 16.53 -9.91
C TYR A 201 15.77 15.93 -9.93
N GLU A 202 16.54 16.12 -8.85
CA GLU A 202 17.88 15.56 -8.71
C GLU A 202 17.89 14.34 -7.77
N ILE A 203 18.72 13.33 -8.08
CA ILE A 203 18.90 12.18 -7.18
C ILE A 203 19.49 12.66 -5.86
N GLY A 204 18.87 12.28 -4.72
CA GLY A 204 19.20 12.74 -3.39
C GLY A 204 18.47 14.01 -2.96
N GLU A 205 17.68 14.62 -3.84
CA GLU A 205 16.84 15.76 -3.49
C GLU A 205 15.77 15.36 -2.47
N GLN A 206 15.60 16.18 -1.44
CA GLN A 206 14.55 16.04 -0.43
C GLN A 206 13.48 17.10 -0.64
N ILE A 207 12.23 16.69 -0.69
CA ILE A 207 11.06 17.51 -0.98
C ILE A 207 10.16 17.55 0.26
N ASP A 208 9.99 18.73 0.87
CA ASP A 208 9.00 18.96 1.91
C ASP A 208 7.62 19.15 1.28
N HIS A 209 6.65 18.32 1.67
CA HIS A 209 5.27 18.48 1.19
C HIS A 209 4.47 19.53 1.98
N VAL A 210 5.09 20.15 2.97
CA VAL A 210 4.64 21.32 3.75
C VAL A 210 3.38 21.07 4.58
N ASP A 211 2.35 20.50 3.97
CA ASP A 211 1.03 20.30 4.59
C ASP A 211 1.03 19.19 5.65
N GLY A 212 -0.01 19.17 6.47
CA GLY A 212 -0.24 18.11 7.43
C GLY A 212 -1.73 17.83 7.60
N VAL A 213 -2.07 16.58 7.93
CA VAL A 213 -3.43 16.13 8.18
C VAL A 213 -3.52 15.46 9.54
N THR A 214 -4.44 15.93 10.40
CA THR A 214 -4.75 15.26 11.67
C THR A 214 -5.75 14.15 11.43
N ILE A 215 -5.45 12.93 11.87
CA ILE A 215 -6.29 11.76 11.67
C ILE A 215 -7.47 11.78 12.64
N GLU A 216 -8.67 11.64 12.09
CA GLU A 216 -9.90 11.44 12.85
C GLU A 216 -10.29 9.95 12.92
N GLU A 217 -10.85 9.52 14.06
CA GLU A 217 -11.29 8.12 14.22
C GLU A 217 -12.35 7.70 13.21
N ALA A 218 -13.29 8.60 12.88
CA ALA A 218 -14.37 8.32 11.95
C ALA A 218 -13.84 8.07 10.53
N GLU A 219 -12.86 8.84 10.09
CA GLU A 219 -12.20 8.69 8.79
C GLU A 219 -11.47 7.35 8.70
N HIS A 220 -10.68 7.02 9.71
CA HIS A 220 -9.99 5.73 9.78
C HIS A 220 -10.97 4.55 9.75
N MET A 221 -12.07 4.62 10.52
CA MET A 221 -13.10 3.58 10.50
C MET A 221 -13.79 3.46 9.16
N LEU A 222 -14.01 4.57 8.46
CA LEU A 222 -14.58 4.58 7.12
C LEU A 222 -13.61 3.95 6.11
N ALA A 223 -12.33 4.29 6.20
CA ALA A 223 -11.27 3.70 5.39
C ALA A 223 -11.16 2.17 5.58
N THR A 224 -11.16 1.68 6.82
CA THR A 224 -11.09 0.23 7.09
C THR A 224 -12.30 -0.52 6.50
N ARG A 225 -13.49 0.09 6.50
CA ARG A 225 -14.72 -0.46 5.89
C ARG A 225 -14.64 -0.42 4.37
N LEU A 226 -14.12 0.67 3.79
CA LEU A 226 -13.91 0.81 2.37
C LEU A 226 -13.08 -0.35 1.81
N TRP A 227 -12.03 -0.74 2.50
CA TRP A 227 -11.13 -1.81 2.08
C TRP A 227 -11.44 -3.19 2.67
N GLN A 228 -12.50 -3.31 3.44
CA GLN A 228 -12.88 -4.55 4.13
C GLN A 228 -11.75 -5.10 5.01
N ASN A 229 -10.90 -4.24 5.57
CA ASN A 229 -9.86 -4.62 6.51
C ASN A 229 -10.47 -4.82 7.90
N THR A 230 -10.70 -6.09 8.27
CA THR A 230 -11.35 -6.48 9.52
C THR A 230 -10.37 -6.87 10.63
N ALA A 231 -9.09 -6.52 10.51
CA ALA A 231 -8.12 -6.76 11.57
C ALA A 231 -8.56 -6.07 12.87
N LYS A 232 -8.73 -6.85 13.94
CA LYS A 232 -9.33 -6.38 15.20
C LYS A 232 -8.65 -5.15 15.78
N VAL A 233 -7.32 -5.08 15.66
CA VAL A 233 -6.52 -3.96 16.18
C VAL A 233 -6.88 -2.62 15.55
N HIS A 234 -7.39 -2.65 14.30
CA HIS A 234 -7.82 -1.46 13.58
C HIS A 234 -9.32 -1.19 13.71
N PHE A 235 -10.12 -2.23 14.02
CA PHE A 235 -11.55 -2.21 13.90
C PHE A 235 -12.28 -2.15 15.25
N ASP A 236 -11.75 -2.85 16.27
CA ASP A 236 -12.38 -3.02 17.58
C ASP A 236 -11.57 -2.33 18.68
N ALA A 237 -12.12 -1.24 19.24
CA ALA A 237 -11.47 -0.50 20.32
C ALA A 237 -11.26 -1.34 21.59
N THR A 238 -12.07 -2.36 21.81
CA THR A 238 -11.94 -3.23 23.00
C THR A 238 -10.83 -4.27 22.89
N HIS A 239 -10.24 -4.39 21.67
CA HIS A 239 -9.15 -5.35 21.42
C HIS A 239 -7.85 -4.98 22.16
N ARG A 240 -7.64 -3.70 22.45
CA ARG A 240 -6.48 -3.18 23.17
C ARG A 240 -6.87 -2.69 24.56
N ALA A 241 -5.99 -2.91 25.53
CA ALA A 241 -6.25 -2.50 26.92
C ALA A 241 -6.39 -0.98 27.10
N ASP A 242 -5.77 -0.18 26.20
CA ASP A 242 -5.86 1.28 26.23
C ASP A 242 -7.13 1.83 25.56
N GLY A 243 -7.99 0.97 25.02
CA GLY A 243 -9.22 1.36 24.33
C GLY A 243 -9.02 2.10 23.01
N LYS A 244 -7.79 2.16 22.48
CA LYS A 244 -7.47 2.86 21.24
C LYS A 244 -7.37 1.88 20.05
N ARG A 245 -7.84 2.30 18.90
CA ARG A 245 -7.58 1.59 17.65
C ARG A 245 -6.26 2.04 17.05
N LEU A 246 -5.40 1.08 16.69
CA LEU A 246 -4.21 1.37 15.91
C LEU A 246 -4.66 1.77 14.50
N ILE A 247 -4.16 2.88 13.99
CA ILE A 247 -4.43 3.30 12.61
C ILE A 247 -3.85 2.24 11.66
N TYR A 248 -4.64 1.84 10.67
CA TYR A 248 -4.19 0.95 9.61
C TYR A 248 -3.06 1.63 8.81
N GLY A 249 -1.95 0.92 8.62
CA GLY A 249 -0.80 1.48 7.91
C GLY A 249 -1.11 1.97 6.50
N GLY A 250 -2.04 1.33 5.80
CA GLY A 250 -2.50 1.79 4.49
C GLY A 250 -3.19 3.15 4.52
N HIS A 251 -3.85 3.50 5.62
CA HIS A 251 -4.38 4.86 5.81
C HIS A 251 -3.26 5.90 5.84
N VAL A 252 -2.16 5.60 6.53
CA VAL A 252 -0.98 6.46 6.56
C VAL A 252 -0.31 6.56 5.18
N ILE A 253 -0.22 5.44 4.43
CA ILE A 253 0.31 5.44 3.06
C ILE A 253 -0.50 6.39 2.17
N SER A 254 -1.83 6.26 2.17
CA SER A 254 -2.70 7.09 1.33
C SER A 254 -2.67 8.57 1.73
N LEU A 255 -2.61 8.90 3.03
CA LEU A 255 -2.45 10.29 3.50
C LEU A 255 -1.11 10.88 3.05
N ALA A 256 0.00 10.15 3.24
CA ALA A 256 1.32 10.60 2.83
C ALA A 256 1.40 10.80 1.30
N ARG A 257 0.81 9.89 0.52
CA ARG A 257 0.72 10.02 -0.94
C ARG A 257 -0.10 11.24 -1.35
N ALA A 258 -1.24 11.50 -0.71
CA ALA A 258 -2.04 12.68 -0.99
C ALA A 258 -1.30 13.99 -0.64
N LEU A 259 -0.56 14.01 0.47
CA LEU A 259 0.29 15.14 0.85
C LEU A 259 1.42 15.37 -0.17
N SER A 260 1.96 14.30 -0.77
CA SER A 260 3.05 14.40 -1.75
C SER A 260 2.65 15.12 -3.06
N PHE A 261 1.37 15.39 -3.27
CA PHE A 261 0.91 16.23 -4.38
C PHE A 261 1.61 17.59 -4.37
N ASN A 262 1.84 18.18 -3.22
CA ASN A 262 2.59 19.43 -3.10
C ASN A 262 4.08 19.15 -3.34
N GLY A 263 4.57 19.50 -4.52
CA GLY A 263 5.95 19.28 -4.98
C GLY A 263 6.15 18.02 -5.83
N LEU A 264 5.11 17.19 -6.05
CA LEU A 264 5.13 16.00 -6.91
C LEU A 264 3.78 15.82 -7.64
N ALA A 265 3.08 16.92 -7.99
CA ALA A 265 1.75 16.85 -8.63
C ALA A 265 1.77 16.10 -9.97
N ASN A 266 2.92 16.10 -10.67
CA ASN A 266 3.06 15.41 -11.96
C ASN A 266 3.48 13.93 -11.83
N ALA A 267 3.71 13.42 -10.62
CA ALA A 267 3.95 12.01 -10.35
C ALA A 267 2.61 11.23 -10.34
N GLN A 268 2.04 10.99 -11.51
CA GLN A 268 0.63 10.65 -11.68
C GLN A 268 0.26 9.23 -11.21
N MET A 269 1.00 8.22 -11.63
CA MET A 269 0.69 6.81 -11.35
C MET A 269 1.79 6.12 -10.58
N ILE A 270 1.43 5.20 -9.68
CA ILE A 270 2.39 4.31 -9.02
C ILE A 270 2.61 3.09 -9.91
N ALA A 271 3.85 2.88 -10.35
CA ALA A 271 4.24 1.72 -11.16
C ALA A 271 4.66 0.52 -10.29
N ALA A 272 5.34 0.80 -9.17
CA ALA A 272 5.81 -0.26 -8.27
C ALA A 272 5.93 0.20 -6.82
N ILE A 273 5.78 -0.73 -5.87
CA ILE A 273 6.12 -0.58 -4.45
C ILE A 273 7.31 -1.50 -4.18
N ASN A 274 8.47 -0.92 -3.93
CA ASN A 274 9.72 -1.66 -3.72
C ASN A 274 9.85 -2.20 -2.31
N ALA A 275 9.58 -1.33 -1.33
CA ALA A 275 9.66 -1.66 0.08
C ALA A 275 8.72 -0.75 0.88
N GLY A 276 8.32 -1.20 2.07
CA GLY A 276 7.54 -0.37 2.97
C GLY A 276 7.62 -0.87 4.39
N ALA A 277 7.87 0.04 5.32
CA ALA A 277 7.92 -0.23 6.75
C ALA A 277 6.99 0.72 7.50
N HIS A 278 6.12 0.15 8.33
CA HIS A 278 5.34 0.90 9.33
C HIS A 278 6.21 1.00 10.59
N ALA A 279 6.94 2.12 10.72
CA ALA A 279 8.03 2.26 11.67
C ALA A 279 7.54 2.39 13.12
N ASN A 280 6.51 3.21 13.35
CA ASN A 280 5.92 3.41 14.67
C ASN A 280 4.39 3.41 14.60
N PRO A 281 3.71 3.07 15.73
CA PRO A 281 2.26 3.08 15.79
C PRO A 281 1.69 4.50 15.62
N CYS A 282 0.57 4.60 14.92
CA CYS A 282 -0.18 5.82 14.69
C CYS A 282 -1.59 5.70 15.27
N PHE A 283 -2.11 6.79 15.82
CA PHE A 283 -3.42 6.84 16.46
C PHE A 283 -4.21 8.06 15.98
N ALA A 284 -5.53 8.03 16.15
CA ALA A 284 -6.36 9.22 15.94
C ALA A 284 -5.89 10.36 16.85
N GLY A 285 -5.87 11.57 16.32
CA GLY A 285 -5.29 12.75 16.92
C GLY A 285 -3.82 13.01 16.55
N ASP A 286 -3.11 12.03 15.98
CA ASP A 286 -1.78 12.27 15.38
C ASP A 286 -1.92 13.10 14.11
N THR A 287 -1.05 14.11 13.95
CA THR A 287 -0.94 14.87 12.70
C THR A 287 0.15 14.27 11.84
N VAL A 288 -0.24 13.79 10.66
CA VAL A 288 0.68 13.23 9.66
C VAL A 288 1.19 14.35 8.77
N ARG A 289 2.50 14.42 8.62
CA ARG A 289 3.22 15.21 7.61
C ARG A 289 3.98 14.26 6.71
N ALA A 290 4.44 14.73 5.56
CA ALA A 290 5.20 13.90 4.66
C ALA A 290 6.35 14.68 4.01
N TRP A 291 7.40 13.95 3.65
CA TRP A 291 8.48 14.41 2.79
C TRP A 291 8.93 13.26 1.88
N SER A 292 9.52 13.59 0.74
CA SER A 292 10.06 12.62 -0.19
C SER A 292 11.55 12.84 -0.43
N GLU A 293 12.24 11.75 -0.81
CA GLU A 293 13.62 11.78 -1.33
C GLU A 293 13.64 11.10 -2.70
N VAL A 294 14.29 11.72 -3.65
CA VAL A 294 14.48 11.14 -4.98
C VAL A 294 15.61 10.13 -4.93
N LEU A 295 15.31 8.85 -5.15
CA LEU A 295 16.28 7.76 -5.06
C LEU A 295 16.91 7.41 -6.42
N ASP A 296 16.11 7.49 -7.50
CA ASP A 296 16.54 7.12 -8.84
C ASP A 296 15.56 7.69 -9.88
N LYS A 297 15.96 7.73 -11.15
CA LYS A 297 15.09 8.08 -12.26
C LYS A 297 15.49 7.32 -13.54
N ALA A 298 14.50 6.89 -14.31
CA ALA A 298 14.72 6.13 -15.53
C ALA A 298 13.69 6.47 -16.61
N ALA A 299 14.13 6.69 -17.84
CA ALA A 299 13.22 6.73 -18.98
C ALA A 299 12.64 5.32 -19.20
N VAL A 300 11.31 5.19 -19.26
CA VAL A 300 10.65 3.89 -19.38
C VAL A 300 9.83 3.77 -20.68
N ALA A 301 9.40 4.89 -21.24
CA ALA A 301 8.79 4.97 -22.55
C ALA A 301 9.02 6.36 -23.14
N ASP A 302 8.60 6.59 -24.39
CA ASP A 302 8.69 7.90 -25.02
C ASP A 302 7.86 8.93 -24.25
N GLY A 303 8.49 10.04 -23.87
CA GLY A 303 7.86 11.08 -23.04
C GLY A 303 7.52 10.68 -21.60
N ILE A 304 7.85 9.45 -21.14
CA ILE A 304 7.52 8.95 -19.80
C ILE A 304 8.81 8.58 -19.05
N THR A 305 8.98 9.18 -17.88
CA THR A 305 10.05 8.85 -16.94
C THR A 305 9.45 8.24 -15.66
N ALA A 306 10.06 7.18 -15.17
CA ALA A 306 9.82 6.67 -13.84
C ALA A 306 10.75 7.37 -12.84
N LEU A 307 10.18 7.88 -11.74
CA LEU A 307 10.91 8.46 -10.63
C LEU A 307 10.78 7.53 -9.41
N ARG A 308 11.92 7.06 -8.87
CA ARG A 308 11.93 6.27 -7.65
C ARG A 308 12.02 7.21 -6.45
N LEU A 309 11.09 7.08 -5.56
CA LEU A 309 10.92 7.96 -4.41
C LEU A 309 10.92 7.16 -3.12
N ARG A 310 11.56 7.71 -2.10
CA ARG A 310 11.26 7.37 -0.71
C ARG A 310 10.20 8.37 -0.22
N LEU A 311 9.06 7.90 0.22
CA LEU A 311 8.02 8.70 0.87
C LEU A 311 8.01 8.39 2.36
N VAL A 312 8.26 9.39 3.18
CA VAL A 312 8.26 9.26 4.63
C VAL A 312 7.08 10.00 5.22
N ALA A 313 6.24 9.28 5.98
CA ALA A 313 5.25 9.91 6.82
C ALA A 313 5.81 10.09 8.24
N THR A 314 5.59 11.25 8.83
CA THR A 314 6.10 11.60 10.15
C THR A 314 5.11 12.47 10.94
N ARG A 315 5.21 12.44 12.28
CA ARG A 315 4.54 13.41 13.16
C ARG A 315 5.36 14.69 13.36
N GLY A 316 6.67 14.60 13.15
CA GLY A 316 7.61 15.71 13.30
C GLY A 316 7.82 16.47 11.98
N ALA A 317 8.61 17.54 12.07
CA ALA A 317 9.01 18.36 10.93
C ALA A 317 10.42 18.05 10.40
N ALA A 318 11.14 17.10 11.02
CA ALA A 318 12.52 16.80 10.65
C ALA A 318 12.58 15.88 9.43
N PHE A 319 13.49 16.19 8.50
CA PHE A 319 13.84 15.33 7.34
C PHE A 319 14.85 14.26 7.73
N ALA A 320 14.59 13.54 8.83
CA ALA A 320 15.44 12.48 9.31
C ALA A 320 14.63 11.20 9.49
N LEU A 321 15.21 10.10 9.03
CA LEU A 321 14.57 8.79 9.05
C LEU A 321 14.99 7.97 10.26
N ARG A 322 16.31 7.98 10.56
CA ARG A 322 16.92 7.15 11.59
C ARG A 322 17.81 7.96 12.51
N GLY A 323 17.96 7.48 13.74
CA GLY A 323 18.92 8.01 14.71
C GLY A 323 20.31 7.40 14.56
N ASP A 324 21.22 7.78 15.43
CA ASP A 324 22.62 7.30 15.46
C ASP A 324 22.72 5.79 15.71
N ASP A 325 21.68 5.16 16.27
CA ASP A 325 21.60 3.71 16.53
C ASP A 325 20.97 2.93 15.35
N ASP A 326 20.82 3.55 14.19
CA ASP A 326 20.18 3.03 12.95
C ASP A 326 18.72 2.60 13.12
N LYS A 327 18.05 3.00 14.20
CA LYS A 327 16.60 2.77 14.35
C LYS A 327 15.81 3.94 13.82
N TYR A 328 14.58 3.65 13.36
CA TYR A 328 13.65 4.71 13.00
C TYR A 328 13.44 5.67 14.17
N LEU A 329 13.43 6.97 13.85
CA LEU A 329 13.09 7.99 14.84
C LEU A 329 11.65 7.79 15.34
N PRO A 330 11.33 8.16 16.60
CA PRO A 330 10.00 7.94 17.18
C PRO A 330 8.85 8.60 16.42
N ASP A 331 9.13 9.68 15.70
CA ASP A 331 8.13 10.40 14.91
C ASP A 331 7.89 9.83 13.52
N VAL A 332 8.76 8.95 13.01
CA VAL A 332 8.59 8.31 11.71
C VAL A 332 7.49 7.27 11.80
N LEU A 333 6.47 7.40 10.96
CA LEU A 333 5.32 6.50 10.90
C LEU A 333 5.44 5.51 9.75
N LEU A 334 5.97 5.96 8.62
CA LEU A 334 6.09 5.22 7.38
C LEU A 334 7.41 5.54 6.69
N ASP A 335 8.05 4.51 6.15
CA ASP A 335 9.13 4.58 5.15
C ASP A 335 8.69 3.73 3.96
N LEU A 336 8.37 4.34 2.82
CA LEU A 336 7.88 3.70 1.60
C LEU A 336 8.80 4.02 0.44
N ASP A 337 9.35 3.00 -0.19
CA ASP A 337 10.13 3.08 -1.44
C ASP A 337 9.26 2.63 -2.60
N TYR A 338 9.07 3.49 -3.61
CA TYR A 338 8.15 3.21 -4.72
C TYR A 338 8.56 3.94 -5.99
N TRP A 339 8.07 3.46 -7.13
CA TRP A 339 8.22 4.08 -8.44
C TRP A 339 6.93 4.75 -8.87
N VAL A 340 7.03 5.95 -9.43
CA VAL A 340 5.92 6.67 -10.06
C VAL A 340 6.23 7.02 -11.51
N LEU A 341 5.19 7.07 -12.34
CA LEU A 341 5.29 7.53 -13.74
C LEU A 341 4.92 9.00 -13.81
N MET A 342 5.73 9.77 -14.57
CA MET A 342 5.51 11.20 -14.78
C MET A 342 6.02 11.66 -16.13
N PRO A 343 5.63 12.84 -16.63
CA PRO A 343 6.17 13.45 -17.85
C PRO A 343 7.70 13.62 -17.76
N ALA A 344 8.40 13.28 -18.87
CA ALA A 344 9.87 13.39 -19.01
C ALA A 344 10.34 14.84 -19.05
#